data_b330db5a0a8db8cc4af99243a69367d7
#
_entry.id   b330db5a0a8db8cc4af99243a69367d7
#
_cell.length_a   1.000
_cell.length_b   1.000
_cell.length_c   1.000
_cell.angle_alpha   90.00
_cell.angle_beta   90.00
_cell.angle_gamma   90.00
#
_symmetry.space_group_name_H-M   'P 1'
#
loop_
_entity.id
_entity.type
_entity.pdbx_description
1 polymer ?
#
loop_
_entity_poly.entity_id
_entity_poly.type
_entity_poly.pdbx_seq_one_letter_code
_entity_poly.pdbx_strand_id
1 'polypeptide(L)'
;WFLDQIVLINEVAERIAGAAQLTLEVLSEAKDHGFSDAQIAAIRGLSESEVRGLRDGLGVRPVFKTVDTCAGEFPALTPYHYSSYDLETEVAPSDRRKVVILGSGPNRIGQGIEFDYSCVHASFALSEAGYETIMINCNPATVSTDHDTSARLHFEPLTLEDVLEVIHAEPRSGELPGVVG
;
A
#
# COMPACT_ATOMS: atom_id res chain seq x y z
N TRP A 1 -13.38 22.15 11.70
CA TRP A 1 -12.24 21.40 11.14
C TRP A 1 -12.67 20.27 10.22
N PHE A 2 -13.54 19.33 10.64
CA PHE A 2 -13.96 18.20 9.78
C PHE A 2 -14.65 18.65 8.47
N LEU A 3 -15.52 19.65 8.56
CA LEU A 3 -16.18 20.22 7.36
C LEU A 3 -15.15 20.88 6.44
N ASP A 4 -14.15 21.54 6.98
CA ASP A 4 -13.09 22.18 6.19
C ASP A 4 -12.27 21.13 5.41
N GLN A 5 -12.02 19.95 6.00
CA GLN A 5 -11.36 18.85 5.29
C GLN A 5 -12.20 18.31 4.13
N ILE A 6 -13.53 18.22 4.30
CA ILE A 6 -14.43 17.81 3.21
C ILE A 6 -14.44 18.87 2.09
N VAL A 7 -14.44 20.15 2.45
CA VAL A 7 -14.34 21.26 1.47
C VAL A 7 -13.01 21.15 0.71
N LEU A 8 -11.89 20.96 1.42
CA LEU A 8 -10.57 20.84 0.81
C LEU A 8 -10.50 19.67 -0.19
N ILE A 9 -11.04 18.49 0.14
CA ILE A 9 -11.10 17.35 -0.77
C ILE A 9 -11.88 17.71 -2.04
N ASN A 10 -13.02 18.42 -1.92
CA ASN A 10 -13.79 18.88 -3.08
C ASN A 10 -13.00 19.90 -3.93
N GLU A 11 -12.29 20.84 -3.31
CA GLU A 11 -11.44 21.80 -4.01
C GLU A 11 -10.31 21.10 -4.77
N VAL A 12 -9.70 20.07 -4.20
CA VAL A 12 -8.70 19.24 -4.89
C VAL A 12 -9.32 18.52 -6.08
N ALA A 13 -10.53 17.94 -5.93
CA ALA A 13 -11.25 17.31 -7.03
C ALA A 13 -11.53 18.29 -8.18
N GLU A 14 -11.95 19.54 -7.85
CA GLU A 14 -12.17 20.60 -8.84
C GLU A 14 -10.86 21.00 -9.55
N ARG A 15 -9.73 21.07 -8.83
CA ARG A 15 -8.42 21.32 -9.44
C ARG A 15 -8.00 20.21 -10.39
N ILE A 16 -8.20 18.95 -10.02
CA ILE A 16 -7.95 17.80 -10.89
C ILE A 16 -8.83 17.91 -12.15
N ALA A 17 -10.11 18.21 -12.01
CA ALA A 17 -11.05 18.33 -13.13
C ALA A 17 -10.69 19.49 -14.06
N GLY A 18 -10.32 20.65 -13.52
CA GLY A 18 -10.04 21.89 -14.25
C GLY A 18 -8.62 22.00 -14.81
N ALA A 19 -7.69 21.14 -14.39
CA ALA A 19 -6.32 21.21 -14.86
C ALA A 19 -6.21 20.94 -16.36
N ALA A 20 -5.43 21.72 -17.09
CA ALA A 20 -5.18 21.49 -18.51
C ALA A 20 -4.47 20.14 -18.75
N GLN A 21 -3.54 19.81 -17.89
CA GLN A 21 -2.79 18.54 -17.87
C GLN A 21 -2.58 18.06 -16.44
N LEU A 22 -2.42 16.75 -16.25
CA LEU A 22 -2.02 16.15 -14.98
C LEU A 22 -0.50 16.32 -14.82
N THR A 23 -0.09 17.45 -14.24
CA THR A 23 1.32 17.75 -13.95
C THR A 23 1.79 17.05 -12.67
N LEU A 24 3.09 17.11 -12.41
CA LEU A 24 3.69 16.62 -11.16
C LEU A 24 2.97 17.21 -9.93
N GLU A 25 2.75 18.53 -9.92
CA GLU A 25 2.12 19.24 -8.80
C GLU A 25 0.68 18.76 -8.58
N VAL A 26 -0.12 18.66 -9.66
CA VAL A 26 -1.52 18.23 -9.58
C VAL A 26 -1.63 16.79 -9.09
N LEU A 27 -0.76 15.89 -9.60
CA LEU A 27 -0.78 14.49 -9.17
C LEU A 27 -0.26 14.33 -7.74
N SER A 28 0.80 15.02 -7.36
CA SER A 28 1.32 14.98 -5.99
C SER A 28 0.28 15.50 -4.99
N GLU A 29 -0.38 16.62 -5.27
CA GLU A 29 -1.45 17.16 -4.43
C GLU A 29 -2.63 16.19 -4.33
N ALA A 30 -3.04 15.60 -5.46
CA ALA A 30 -4.13 14.63 -5.48
C ALA A 30 -3.81 13.40 -4.60
N LYS A 31 -2.59 12.89 -4.71
CA LYS A 31 -2.14 11.73 -3.92
C LYS A 31 -2.00 12.03 -2.43
N ASP A 32 -1.47 13.19 -2.08
CA ASP A 32 -1.35 13.66 -0.71
C ASP A 32 -2.72 13.81 -0.02
N HIS A 33 -3.75 14.11 -0.80
CA HIS A 33 -5.14 14.19 -0.32
C HIS A 33 -5.94 12.89 -0.50
N GLY A 34 -5.27 11.77 -0.81
CA GLY A 34 -5.86 10.43 -0.81
C GLY A 34 -6.65 10.04 -2.07
N PHE A 35 -6.50 10.74 -3.19
CA PHE A 35 -7.13 10.35 -4.44
C PHE A 35 -6.41 9.14 -5.07
N SER A 36 -7.15 8.05 -5.29
CA SER A 36 -6.63 6.90 -6.03
C SER A 36 -6.50 7.19 -7.52
N ASP A 37 -5.67 6.40 -8.22
CA ASP A 37 -5.55 6.49 -9.68
C ASP A 37 -6.91 6.29 -10.36
N ALA A 38 -7.74 5.39 -9.83
CA ALA A 38 -9.10 5.16 -10.32
C ALA A 38 -10.02 6.38 -10.14
N GLN A 39 -9.92 7.09 -9.01
CA GLN A 39 -10.71 8.33 -8.78
C GLN A 39 -10.25 9.46 -9.68
N ILE A 40 -8.94 9.67 -9.83
CA ILE A 40 -8.39 10.66 -10.76
C ILE A 40 -8.83 10.35 -12.21
N ALA A 41 -8.76 9.08 -12.60
CA ALA A 41 -9.20 8.60 -13.90
C ALA A 41 -10.69 8.92 -14.15
N ALA A 42 -11.56 8.65 -13.17
CA ALA A 42 -12.98 8.95 -13.26
C ALA A 42 -13.24 10.46 -13.42
N ILE A 43 -12.53 11.31 -12.69
CA ILE A 43 -12.65 12.78 -12.79
C ILE A 43 -12.20 13.28 -14.18
N ARG A 44 -11.15 12.67 -14.74
CA ARG A 44 -10.52 13.11 -16.00
C ARG A 44 -11.07 12.42 -17.26
N GLY A 45 -11.92 11.41 -17.10
CA GLY A 45 -12.37 10.58 -18.22
C GLY A 45 -11.25 9.73 -18.85
N LEU A 46 -10.27 9.32 -18.04
CA LEU A 46 -9.16 8.46 -18.40
C LEU A 46 -9.36 7.04 -17.86
N SER A 47 -8.50 6.11 -18.25
CA SER A 47 -8.38 4.83 -17.58
C SER A 47 -7.41 4.90 -16.39
N GLU A 48 -7.58 4.04 -15.40
CA GLU A 48 -6.67 3.93 -14.26
C GLU A 48 -5.21 3.68 -14.71
N SER A 49 -5.03 2.86 -15.74
CA SER A 49 -3.69 2.57 -16.30
C SER A 49 -3.01 3.77 -16.94
N GLU A 50 -3.79 4.67 -17.56
CA GLU A 50 -3.25 5.93 -18.12
C GLU A 50 -2.79 6.86 -16.99
N VAL A 51 -3.59 7.01 -15.94
CA VAL A 51 -3.21 7.82 -14.77
C VAL A 51 -1.97 7.25 -14.11
N ARG A 52 -1.92 5.92 -13.88
CA ARG A 52 -0.74 5.25 -13.34
C ARG A 52 0.49 5.50 -14.20
N GLY A 53 0.39 5.34 -15.51
CA GLY A 53 1.50 5.59 -16.43
C GLY A 53 2.01 7.02 -16.38
N LEU A 54 1.12 8.02 -16.27
CA LEU A 54 1.49 9.41 -16.10
C LEU A 54 2.20 9.66 -14.76
N ARG A 55 1.64 9.13 -13.68
CA ARG A 55 2.19 9.23 -12.32
C ARG A 55 3.58 8.61 -12.25
N ASP A 56 3.74 7.40 -12.76
CA ASP A 56 5.03 6.69 -12.83
C ASP A 56 6.07 7.46 -13.64
N GLY A 57 5.67 7.99 -14.80
CA GLY A 57 6.54 8.78 -15.65
C GLY A 57 7.01 10.09 -15.02
N LEU A 58 6.23 10.65 -14.09
CA LEU A 58 6.56 11.86 -13.33
C LEU A 58 7.25 11.55 -11.99
N GLY A 59 7.40 10.27 -11.62
CA GLY A 59 8.03 9.86 -10.38
C GLY A 59 7.18 10.08 -9.13
N VAL A 60 5.87 10.27 -9.26
CA VAL A 60 4.95 10.39 -8.12
C VAL A 60 4.64 9.00 -7.60
N ARG A 61 5.33 8.60 -6.53
CA ARG A 61 5.16 7.31 -5.88
C ARG A 61 5.07 7.45 -4.37
N PRO A 62 4.35 6.56 -3.70
CA PRO A 62 4.35 6.55 -2.24
C PRO A 62 5.72 6.10 -1.71
N VAL A 63 6.01 6.54 -0.51
CA VAL A 63 7.03 5.99 0.36
C VAL A 63 6.37 5.11 1.41
N PHE A 64 7.12 4.24 2.07
CA PHE A 64 6.58 3.37 3.10
C PHE A 64 7.17 3.73 4.46
N LYS A 65 6.29 3.93 5.42
CA LYS A 65 6.60 4.30 6.80
C LYS A 65 6.41 3.10 7.72
N THR A 66 7.17 3.06 8.80
CA THR A 66 6.99 2.09 9.87
C THR A 66 5.95 2.58 10.86
N VAL A 67 5.02 1.72 11.25
CA VAL A 67 4.03 2.05 12.29
C VAL A 67 4.76 2.25 13.62
N ASP A 68 4.68 3.45 14.18
CA ASP A 68 5.25 3.76 15.48
C ASP A 68 4.38 3.18 16.61
N THR A 69 4.87 2.11 17.21
CA THR A 69 4.25 1.44 18.35
C THR A 69 4.81 1.89 19.69
N CYS A 70 5.76 2.85 19.67
CA CYS A 70 6.51 3.30 20.83
C CYS A 70 6.26 4.77 21.18
N ALA A 71 5.26 5.42 20.58
CA ALA A 71 4.89 6.82 20.80
C ALA A 71 6.06 7.82 20.62
N GLY A 72 6.98 7.50 19.72
CA GLY A 72 8.16 8.32 19.44
C GLY A 72 9.25 8.28 20.53
N GLU A 73 9.07 7.51 21.60
CA GLU A 73 10.07 7.41 22.69
C GLU A 73 11.27 6.55 22.29
N PHE A 74 11.05 5.52 21.47
CA PHE A 74 12.08 4.60 20.98
C PHE A 74 11.82 4.27 19.50
N PRO A 75 12.87 3.87 18.75
CA PRO A 75 12.66 3.34 17.40
C PRO A 75 11.75 2.12 17.43
N ALA A 76 10.66 2.14 16.66
CA ALA A 76 9.76 1.02 16.55
C ALA A 76 10.39 -0.10 15.71
N LEU A 77 10.57 -1.28 16.31
CA LEU A 77 11.09 -2.47 15.66
C LEU A 77 9.93 -3.41 15.30
N THR A 78 9.00 -2.91 14.52
CA THR A 78 7.82 -3.68 14.08
C THR A 78 7.91 -4.02 12.60
N PRO A 79 7.31 -5.14 12.14
CA PRO A 79 7.22 -5.46 10.72
C PRO A 79 6.11 -4.66 10.01
N TYR A 80 5.47 -3.73 10.69
CA TYR A 80 4.27 -3.02 10.25
C TYR A 80 4.61 -1.76 9.47
N HIS A 81 4.12 -1.70 8.23
CA HIS A 81 4.36 -0.60 7.32
C HIS A 81 3.05 -0.09 6.70
N TYR A 82 3.05 1.16 6.27
CA TYR A 82 1.95 1.78 5.54
C TYR A 82 2.52 2.75 4.50
N SER A 83 1.78 2.99 3.43
CA SER A 83 2.15 3.97 2.42
C SER A 83 1.80 5.40 2.83
N SER A 84 2.62 6.34 2.37
CA SER A 84 2.39 7.78 2.51
C SER A 84 3.03 8.50 1.33
N TYR A 85 2.53 9.68 0.97
CA TYR A 85 3.15 10.54 -0.04
C TYR A 85 4.10 11.58 0.60
N ASP A 86 4.88 11.12 1.58
CA ASP A 86 5.95 11.86 2.26
C ASP A 86 7.26 11.85 1.46
N LEU A 87 8.33 12.43 2.06
CA LEU A 87 9.63 12.59 1.39
C LEU A 87 10.53 11.36 1.48
N GLU A 88 10.43 10.55 2.53
CA GLU A 88 11.41 9.50 2.83
C GLU A 88 10.73 8.16 3.15
N THR A 89 11.31 7.08 2.61
CA THR A 89 10.92 5.72 2.98
C THR A 89 11.72 5.24 4.19
N GLU A 90 11.05 4.53 5.10
CA GLU A 90 11.64 3.89 6.28
C GLU A 90 11.83 2.38 6.08
N VAL A 91 11.29 1.84 5.01
CA VAL A 91 11.42 0.41 4.68
C VAL A 91 12.69 0.17 3.89
N ALA A 92 13.53 -0.75 4.38
CA ALA A 92 14.73 -1.20 3.71
C ALA A 92 14.55 -2.65 3.22
N PRO A 93 14.21 -2.85 1.93
CA PRO A 93 14.08 -4.18 1.37
C PRO A 93 15.38 -4.97 1.41
N SER A 94 15.30 -6.27 1.68
CA SER A 94 16.45 -7.19 1.63
C SER A 94 16.69 -7.71 0.20
N ASP A 95 17.84 -8.37 -0.01
CA ASP A 95 18.15 -9.07 -1.27
C ASP A 95 17.67 -10.55 -1.26
N ARG A 96 16.92 -10.97 -0.23
CA ARG A 96 16.38 -12.32 -0.13
C ARG A 96 15.28 -12.55 -1.17
N ARG A 97 15.11 -13.82 -1.56
CA ARG A 97 13.96 -14.22 -2.39
C ARG A 97 12.66 -13.98 -1.62
N LYS A 98 11.71 -13.33 -2.26
CA LYS A 98 10.48 -12.87 -1.60
C LYS A 98 9.24 -13.52 -2.20
N VAL A 99 8.19 -13.58 -1.39
CA VAL A 99 6.83 -13.89 -1.85
C VAL A 99 5.88 -12.91 -1.20
N VAL A 100 5.05 -12.25 -2.01
CA VAL A 100 3.96 -11.41 -1.55
C VAL A 100 2.73 -12.28 -1.32
N ILE A 101 2.10 -12.14 -0.17
CA ILE A 101 0.87 -12.84 0.21
C ILE A 101 -0.22 -11.78 0.34
N LEU A 102 -1.29 -11.93 -0.43
CA LEU A 102 -2.46 -11.08 -0.32
C LEU A 102 -3.38 -11.65 0.76
N GLY A 103 -3.62 -10.87 1.80
CA GLY A 103 -4.53 -11.23 2.89
C GLY A 103 -6.00 -11.27 2.46
N SER A 104 -6.87 -11.67 3.38
CA SER A 104 -8.31 -11.81 3.11
C SER A 104 -9.05 -10.46 2.96
N GLY A 105 -8.39 -9.36 3.26
CA GLY A 105 -9.00 -8.03 3.24
C GLY A 105 -9.97 -7.78 4.39
N PRO A 106 -10.92 -6.86 4.24
CA PRO A 106 -11.87 -6.52 5.31
C PRO A 106 -12.83 -7.67 5.56
N ASN A 107 -13.16 -7.88 6.84
CA ASN A 107 -14.16 -8.86 7.23
C ASN A 107 -15.52 -8.56 6.59
N ARG A 108 -16.18 -9.60 6.09
CA ARG A 108 -17.51 -9.53 5.51
C ARG A 108 -18.48 -10.39 6.33
N ILE A 109 -19.75 -10.03 6.32
CA ILE A 109 -20.78 -10.86 6.96
C ILE A 109 -20.76 -12.27 6.34
N GLY A 110 -20.66 -13.29 7.20
CA GLY A 110 -20.59 -14.70 6.79
C GLY A 110 -19.18 -15.21 6.48
N GLN A 111 -18.15 -14.38 6.58
CA GLN A 111 -16.75 -14.82 6.56
C GLN A 111 -16.23 -15.01 7.99
N GLY A 112 -15.54 -16.12 8.19
CA GLY A 112 -14.84 -16.40 9.44
C GLY A 112 -13.33 -16.21 9.30
N ILE A 113 -12.62 -16.41 10.39
CA ILE A 113 -11.16 -16.31 10.49
C ILE A 113 -10.41 -17.31 9.59
N GLU A 114 -11.06 -18.37 9.17
CA GLU A 114 -10.51 -19.42 8.32
C GLU A 114 -9.98 -18.91 6.96
N PHE A 115 -10.56 -17.84 6.43
CA PHE A 115 -10.09 -17.23 5.18
C PHE A 115 -8.75 -16.55 5.35
N ASP A 116 -8.50 -15.97 6.52
CA ASP A 116 -7.24 -15.29 6.82
C ASP A 116 -6.19 -16.28 7.36
N TYR A 117 -6.63 -17.35 8.02
CA TYR A 117 -5.74 -18.38 8.57
C TYR A 117 -4.96 -19.15 7.48
N SER A 118 -5.52 -19.29 6.30
CA SER A 118 -4.79 -19.86 5.15
C SER A 118 -3.56 -19.02 4.77
N CYS A 119 -3.64 -17.71 4.89
CA CYS A 119 -2.51 -16.79 4.65
C CYS A 119 -1.39 -16.99 5.67
N VAL A 120 -1.74 -17.28 6.94
CA VAL A 120 -0.78 -17.60 8.00
C VAL A 120 -0.01 -18.88 7.66
N HIS A 121 -0.72 -19.93 7.28
CA HIS A 121 -0.08 -21.20 6.87
C HIS A 121 0.80 -21.04 5.64
N ALA A 122 0.36 -20.26 4.65
CA ALA A 122 1.17 -19.96 3.47
C ALA A 122 2.45 -19.22 3.87
N SER A 123 2.36 -18.24 4.79
CA SER A 123 3.51 -17.49 5.27
C SER A 123 4.53 -18.39 5.96
N PHE A 124 4.09 -19.26 6.87
CA PHE A 124 4.98 -20.17 7.58
C PHE A 124 5.64 -21.19 6.64
N ALA A 125 4.88 -21.82 5.75
CA ALA A 125 5.42 -22.77 4.77
C ALA A 125 6.46 -22.14 3.85
N LEU A 126 6.21 -20.90 3.37
CA LEU A 126 7.15 -20.16 2.53
C LEU A 126 8.40 -19.73 3.31
N SER A 127 8.24 -19.32 4.57
CA SER A 127 9.35 -18.96 5.44
C SER A 127 10.25 -20.17 5.73
N GLU A 128 9.67 -21.35 6.01
CA GLU A 128 10.41 -22.61 6.16
C GLU A 128 11.13 -23.01 4.88
N ALA A 129 10.59 -22.70 3.71
CA ALA A 129 11.22 -22.90 2.41
C ALA A 129 12.32 -21.86 2.09
N GLY A 130 12.61 -20.91 3.00
CA GLY A 130 13.68 -19.93 2.88
C GLY A 130 13.32 -18.65 2.16
N TYR A 131 12.03 -18.41 1.91
CA TYR A 131 11.55 -17.13 1.36
C TYR A 131 11.33 -16.09 2.46
N GLU A 132 11.49 -14.83 2.11
CA GLU A 132 11.02 -13.71 2.91
C GLU A 132 9.56 -13.44 2.54
N THR A 133 8.66 -13.50 3.51
CA THR A 133 7.23 -13.34 3.29
C THR A 133 6.81 -11.90 3.53
N ILE A 134 6.10 -11.33 2.56
CA ILE A 134 5.58 -9.97 2.59
C ILE A 134 4.05 -10.06 2.59
N MET A 135 3.42 -9.75 3.71
CA MET A 135 1.97 -9.74 3.83
C MET A 135 1.40 -8.37 3.42
N ILE A 136 0.32 -8.36 2.66
CA ILE A 136 -0.47 -7.16 2.41
C ILE A 136 -1.88 -7.41 2.91
N ASN A 137 -2.35 -6.62 3.87
CA ASN A 137 -3.72 -6.71 4.37
C ASN A 137 -4.18 -5.36 4.92
N CYS A 138 -5.45 -5.03 4.72
CA CYS A 138 -6.05 -3.80 5.24
C CYS A 138 -6.73 -3.99 6.60
N ASN A 139 -6.85 -5.21 7.11
CA ASN A 139 -7.46 -5.49 8.41
C ASN A 139 -6.37 -5.57 9.50
N PRO A 140 -6.28 -4.61 10.44
CA PRO A 140 -5.23 -4.61 11.45
C PRO A 140 -5.51 -5.57 12.63
N ALA A 141 -6.67 -6.21 12.67
CA ALA A 141 -7.12 -7.03 13.80
C ALA A 141 -7.49 -8.43 13.32
N THR A 142 -6.55 -9.14 12.71
CA THR A 142 -6.74 -10.51 12.24
C THR A 142 -5.44 -11.32 12.40
N VAL A 143 -5.51 -12.64 12.28
CA VAL A 143 -4.36 -13.52 12.54
C VAL A 143 -3.20 -13.37 11.57
N SER A 144 -3.44 -13.00 10.31
CA SER A 144 -2.36 -12.78 9.33
C SER A 144 -1.57 -11.50 9.60
N THR A 145 -2.11 -10.60 10.42
CA THR A 145 -1.47 -9.33 10.77
C THR A 145 -0.78 -9.35 12.14
N ASP A 146 -0.65 -10.52 12.75
CA ASP A 146 0.18 -10.68 13.94
C ASP A 146 1.66 -10.48 13.61
N HIS A 147 2.41 -9.92 14.56
CA HIS A 147 3.78 -9.44 14.38
C HIS A 147 4.81 -10.54 14.01
N ASP A 148 4.48 -11.79 14.26
CA ASP A 148 5.32 -12.96 14.01
C ASP A 148 4.89 -13.80 12.80
N THR A 149 3.84 -13.36 12.08
CA THR A 149 3.30 -14.11 10.95
C THR A 149 4.13 -13.95 9.68
N SER A 150 4.64 -12.77 9.41
CA SER A 150 5.41 -12.46 8.19
C SER A 150 6.63 -11.60 8.48
N ALA A 151 7.60 -11.63 7.57
CA ALA A 151 8.81 -10.82 7.71
C ALA A 151 8.54 -9.31 7.60
N ARG A 152 7.57 -8.93 6.76
CA ARG A 152 7.01 -7.58 6.67
C ARG A 152 5.52 -7.64 6.40
N LEU A 153 4.81 -6.65 6.92
CA LEU A 153 3.38 -6.49 6.72
C LEU A 153 3.09 -5.06 6.30
N HIS A 154 2.46 -4.90 5.13
CA HIS A 154 1.96 -3.63 4.64
C HIS A 154 0.46 -3.53 4.92
N PHE A 155 0.08 -2.54 5.73
CA PHE A 155 -1.31 -2.19 5.97
C PHE A 155 -1.83 -1.34 4.81
N GLU A 156 -2.23 -2.03 3.73
CA GLU A 156 -2.71 -1.39 2.52
C GLU A 156 -4.04 -1.98 2.08
N PRO A 157 -4.88 -1.18 1.40
CA PRO A 157 -6.02 -1.72 0.68
C PRO A 157 -5.57 -2.76 -0.37
N LEU A 158 -6.40 -3.79 -0.57
CA LEU A 158 -6.11 -4.79 -1.60
C LEU A 158 -6.60 -4.32 -2.98
N THR A 159 -6.24 -3.09 -3.34
CA THR A 159 -6.48 -2.54 -4.67
C THR A 159 -5.31 -2.83 -5.60
N LEU A 160 -5.55 -2.73 -6.91
CA LEU A 160 -4.48 -2.92 -7.89
C LEU A 160 -3.35 -1.91 -7.70
N GLU A 161 -3.70 -0.64 -7.43
CA GLU A 161 -2.74 0.43 -7.21
C GLU A 161 -1.83 0.12 -6.02
N ASP A 162 -2.41 -0.11 -4.83
CA ASP A 162 -1.65 -0.26 -3.60
C ASP A 162 -0.77 -1.53 -3.64
N VAL A 163 -1.29 -2.64 -4.15
CA VAL A 163 -0.52 -3.88 -4.29
C VAL A 163 0.66 -3.71 -5.25
N LEU A 164 0.48 -3.01 -6.37
CA LEU A 164 1.57 -2.76 -7.32
C LEU A 164 2.66 -1.84 -6.72
N GLU A 165 2.29 -0.86 -5.90
CA GLU A 165 3.27 0.00 -5.23
C GLU A 165 4.10 -0.78 -4.19
N VAL A 166 3.49 -1.67 -3.41
CA VAL A 166 4.25 -2.58 -2.53
C VAL A 166 5.18 -3.48 -3.33
N ILE A 167 4.69 -4.10 -4.42
CA ILE A 167 5.51 -4.94 -5.30
C ILE A 167 6.67 -4.13 -5.90
N HIS A 168 6.46 -2.85 -6.22
CA HIS A 168 7.52 -1.99 -6.74
C HIS A 168 8.56 -1.63 -5.66
N ALA A 169 8.14 -1.41 -4.42
CA ALA A 169 9.02 -0.99 -3.32
C ALA A 169 9.90 -2.13 -2.77
N GLU A 170 9.42 -3.37 -2.83
CA GLU A 170 10.06 -4.52 -2.18
C GLU A 170 11.30 -5.10 -2.90
N PRO A 171 11.47 -5.09 -4.23
CA PRO A 171 12.66 -5.65 -4.86
C PRO A 171 13.84 -4.67 -4.82
N ARG A 172 15.01 -5.10 -4.30
CA ARG A 172 16.29 -4.41 -4.56
C ARG A 172 16.93 -4.82 -5.89
N SER A 173 16.66 -6.03 -6.36
CA SER A 173 17.38 -6.67 -7.47
C SER A 173 16.60 -6.77 -8.78
N GLY A 174 15.40 -6.19 -8.87
CA GLY A 174 14.57 -6.25 -10.08
C GLY A 174 13.90 -7.61 -10.34
N GLU A 175 14.11 -8.63 -9.50
CA GLU A 175 13.31 -9.86 -9.55
C GLU A 175 11.95 -9.60 -8.90
N LEU A 176 10.89 -9.76 -9.68
CA LEU A 176 9.53 -9.67 -9.18
C LEU A 176 9.29 -10.80 -8.17
N PRO A 177 8.79 -10.50 -6.98
CA PRO A 177 8.40 -11.51 -6.03
C PRO A 177 7.27 -12.38 -6.61
N GLY A 178 7.19 -13.65 -6.20
CA GLY A 178 5.99 -14.44 -6.43
C GLY A 178 4.82 -13.80 -5.67
N VAL A 179 3.61 -13.89 -6.23
CA VAL A 179 2.38 -13.43 -5.57
C VAL A 179 1.46 -14.63 -5.36
N VAL A 180 0.95 -14.77 -4.14
CA VAL A 180 -0.02 -15.80 -3.74
C VAL A 180 -1.23 -15.11 -3.10
N GLY A 181 -2.44 -15.51 -3.46
CA GLY A 181 -3.68 -14.98 -2.91
C GLY A 181 -4.82 -15.97 -2.97
#